data_0b46b324260989c02239890825df453a
#
_entry.id   0b46b324260989c02239890825df453a
#
_cell.length_a   1.000
_cell.length_b   1.000
_cell.length_c   1.000
_cell.angle_alpha   90.00
_cell.angle_beta   90.00
_cell.angle_gamma   90.00
#
_symmetry.space_group_name_H-M   'P 1'
#
loop_
_entity.id
_entity.type
_entity.pdbx_description
1 polymer ?
#
loop_
_entity_poly.entity_id
_entity_poly.type
_entity_poly.pdbx_seq_one_letter_code
_entity_poly.pdbx_strand_id
1 'polypeptide(L)'
;MKKTVLREYARLIVRCGVNVQKGQEVMIYAGLDQPEFVQMVVEEAYRAKAKKVIVEWAYQPLEKLAVRHQSLKTLGTVEPWEKERQEHFCRELPCRIYLESEDPDGLKGVNMEKSAKARQMRYPIIKPYRDRRENRDQWCIAAVPGEAWARKVFPGMRTSTAVEKLWEAILATSRVTEDPIAAWDAHNADLKARCDYLNGLHIQSLHYTADNGTDLTVGMIPEARWCGGSETSLQGVTFNPNIPSEECFISPKMGCAEGIVCATKPLSYQGQLIEDFSIRFENGRAVEAKAGKGEELLNTMLSMDEGAAYLGECALVPQRSPIAESGLLFYNTLFDENAACHLAMGFGFADTIDNFQNRTLEECRALGVNDSMIHVDFMIGCDSMNIDAICEDGRVVPVFRGGNWAF
;
A
#
# COMPACT_ATOMS: atom_id res chain seq x y z
N MET A 1 19.22 -14.77 11.54
CA MET A 1 18.00 -15.57 11.13
C MET A 1 18.40 -16.86 10.42
N LYS A 2 17.64 -18.01 10.61
CA LYS A 2 17.94 -19.28 9.95
C LYS A 2 17.60 -19.22 8.46
N LYS A 3 18.52 -19.68 7.58
CA LYS A 3 18.32 -19.71 6.12
C LYS A 3 17.10 -20.52 5.67
N THR A 4 16.71 -21.55 6.42
CA THR A 4 15.52 -22.36 6.13
C THR A 4 14.24 -21.52 6.27
N VAL A 5 14.13 -20.69 7.30
CA VAL A 5 12.97 -19.80 7.52
C VAL A 5 12.92 -18.72 6.43
N LEU A 6 14.06 -18.14 6.06
CA LEU A 6 14.12 -17.16 4.96
C LEU A 6 13.70 -17.77 3.62
N ARG A 7 14.02 -19.05 3.38
CA ARG A 7 13.55 -19.75 2.17
C ARG A 7 12.04 -19.97 2.16
N GLU A 8 11.43 -20.28 3.31
CA GLU A 8 9.96 -20.38 3.40
C GLU A 8 9.30 -19.01 3.16
N TYR A 9 9.91 -17.91 3.62
CA TYR A 9 9.42 -16.57 3.29
C TYR A 9 9.55 -16.26 1.79
N ALA A 10 10.70 -16.57 1.17
CA ALA A 10 10.87 -16.42 -0.27
C ALA A 10 9.87 -17.29 -1.05
N ARG A 11 9.59 -18.52 -0.58
CA ARG A 11 8.57 -19.40 -1.15
C ARG A 11 7.17 -18.81 -1.03
N LEU A 12 6.83 -18.22 0.12
CA LEU A 12 5.56 -17.54 0.37
C LEU A 12 5.36 -16.39 -0.64
N ILE A 13 6.35 -15.51 -0.78
CA ILE A 13 6.30 -14.37 -1.72
C ILE A 13 6.08 -14.84 -3.16
N VAL A 14 6.78 -15.89 -3.57
CA VAL A 14 6.73 -16.40 -4.96
C VAL A 14 5.45 -17.18 -5.25
N ARG A 15 4.95 -17.98 -4.28
CA ARG A 15 3.84 -18.93 -4.49
C ARG A 15 2.49 -18.38 -4.08
N CYS A 16 2.46 -17.60 -3.02
CA CYS A 16 1.24 -16.97 -2.49
C CYS A 16 1.20 -15.49 -2.89
N GLY A 17 2.30 -14.76 -2.69
CA GLY A 17 2.43 -13.35 -3.07
C GLY A 17 2.09 -13.14 -4.54
N VAL A 18 3.01 -13.35 -5.45
CA VAL A 18 2.76 -13.15 -6.89
C VAL A 18 2.25 -14.38 -7.63
N ASN A 19 2.20 -15.55 -7.00
CA ASN A 19 1.76 -16.81 -7.62
C ASN A 19 2.33 -17.00 -9.04
N VAL A 20 3.66 -17.06 -9.12
CA VAL A 20 4.39 -17.16 -10.41
C VAL A 20 3.85 -18.28 -11.28
N GLN A 21 3.42 -17.96 -12.49
CA GLN A 21 2.92 -18.92 -13.46
C GLN A 21 4.05 -19.52 -14.32
N LYS A 22 3.88 -20.77 -14.74
CA LYS A 22 4.86 -21.43 -15.63
C LYS A 22 5.06 -20.62 -16.91
N GLY A 23 6.32 -20.29 -17.21
CA GLY A 23 6.68 -19.53 -18.41
C GLY A 23 6.52 -18.02 -18.29
N GLN A 24 6.11 -17.48 -17.13
CA GLN A 24 5.98 -16.06 -16.87
C GLN A 24 7.34 -15.40 -16.62
N GLU A 25 7.50 -14.15 -17.02
CA GLU A 25 8.61 -13.30 -16.59
C GLU A 25 8.34 -12.74 -15.18
N VAL A 26 9.41 -12.55 -14.42
CA VAL A 26 9.34 -12.01 -13.04
C VAL A 26 10.24 -10.80 -12.95
N MET A 27 9.71 -9.68 -12.46
CA MET A 27 10.46 -8.49 -12.10
C MET A 27 10.59 -8.41 -10.59
N ILE A 28 11.81 -8.24 -10.09
CA ILE A 28 12.08 -8.02 -8.67
C ILE A 28 12.70 -6.64 -8.51
N TYR A 29 12.08 -5.79 -7.68
CA TYR A 29 12.61 -4.50 -7.27
C TYR A 29 13.11 -4.65 -5.84
N ALA A 30 14.38 -4.36 -5.59
CA ALA A 30 14.99 -4.59 -4.28
C ALA A 30 16.09 -3.58 -3.97
N GLY A 31 16.32 -3.32 -2.69
CA GLY A 31 17.47 -2.57 -2.23
C GLY A 31 18.78 -3.33 -2.50
N LEU A 32 19.83 -2.58 -2.86
CA LEU A 32 21.16 -3.13 -3.13
C LEU A 32 21.78 -3.85 -1.90
N ASP A 33 21.27 -3.57 -0.72
CA ASP A 33 21.69 -4.16 0.56
C ASP A 33 21.14 -5.58 0.84
N GLN A 34 20.30 -6.14 -0.08
CA GLN A 34 19.57 -7.41 0.12
C GLN A 34 19.94 -8.56 -0.84
N PRO A 35 21.16 -8.68 -1.35
CA PRO A 35 21.46 -9.63 -2.44
C PRO A 35 21.25 -11.11 -2.05
N GLU A 36 21.50 -11.48 -0.79
CA GLU A 36 21.35 -12.88 -0.36
C GLU A 36 19.89 -13.33 -0.31
N PHE A 37 18.98 -12.48 0.17
CA PHE A 37 17.55 -12.81 0.19
C PHE A 37 16.95 -12.75 -1.21
N VAL A 38 17.31 -11.77 -2.02
CA VAL A 38 16.89 -11.67 -3.43
C VAL A 38 17.29 -12.93 -4.20
N GLN A 39 18.50 -13.47 -3.97
CA GLN A 39 18.91 -14.75 -4.57
C GLN A 39 17.95 -15.88 -4.20
N MET A 40 17.48 -15.96 -2.95
CA MET A 40 16.50 -17.00 -2.55
C MET A 40 15.16 -16.84 -3.27
N VAL A 41 14.68 -15.60 -3.44
CA VAL A 41 13.45 -15.30 -4.20
C VAL A 41 13.62 -15.70 -5.68
N VAL A 42 14.76 -15.39 -6.30
CA VAL A 42 15.09 -15.78 -7.68
C VAL A 42 15.11 -17.32 -7.84
N GLU A 43 15.76 -18.02 -6.89
CA GLU A 43 15.78 -19.50 -6.88
C GLU A 43 14.35 -20.07 -6.82
N GLU A 44 13.48 -19.55 -5.96
CA GLU A 44 12.09 -19.98 -5.85
C GLU A 44 11.27 -19.65 -7.10
N ALA A 45 11.47 -18.48 -7.71
CA ALA A 45 10.83 -18.13 -8.98
C ALA A 45 11.17 -19.13 -10.09
N TYR A 46 12.44 -19.55 -10.22
CA TYR A 46 12.82 -20.60 -11.18
C TYR A 46 12.27 -21.98 -10.80
N ARG A 47 12.15 -22.31 -9.50
CA ARG A 47 11.45 -23.54 -9.05
C ARG A 47 9.96 -23.49 -9.42
N ALA A 48 9.36 -22.29 -9.44
CA ALA A 48 8.00 -22.06 -9.92
C ALA A 48 7.87 -22.12 -11.46
N LYS A 49 8.99 -22.36 -12.19
CA LYS A 49 9.06 -22.43 -13.65
C LYS A 49 8.92 -21.06 -14.33
N ALA A 50 9.38 -19.99 -13.69
CA ALA A 50 9.54 -18.69 -14.34
C ALA A 50 10.39 -18.85 -15.62
N LYS A 51 10.01 -18.15 -16.70
CA LYS A 51 10.77 -18.09 -17.96
C LYS A 51 12.07 -17.31 -17.78
N LYS A 52 11.98 -16.19 -17.04
CA LYS A 52 13.06 -15.23 -16.83
C LYS A 52 12.80 -14.45 -15.55
N VAL A 53 13.85 -14.19 -14.80
CA VAL A 53 13.81 -13.28 -13.64
C VAL A 53 14.75 -12.11 -13.91
N ILE A 54 14.24 -10.91 -13.75
CA ILE A 54 14.98 -9.64 -13.88
C ILE A 54 14.97 -8.97 -12.52
N VAL A 55 16.15 -8.55 -12.02
CA VAL A 55 16.27 -7.82 -10.76
C VAL A 55 16.68 -6.39 -11.06
N GLU A 56 15.91 -5.44 -10.56
CA GLU A 56 16.23 -4.02 -10.58
C GLU A 56 16.62 -3.57 -9.17
N TRP A 57 17.86 -3.10 -9.04
CA TRP A 57 18.43 -2.68 -7.76
C TRP A 57 18.24 -1.20 -7.53
N ALA A 58 17.67 -0.86 -6.37
CA ALA A 58 17.54 0.51 -5.90
C ALA A 58 18.63 0.84 -4.86
N TYR A 59 19.07 2.10 -4.85
CA TYR A 59 20.01 2.60 -3.85
C TYR A 59 19.74 4.09 -3.60
N GLN A 60 19.08 4.40 -2.48
CA GLN A 60 18.64 5.76 -2.12
C GLN A 60 19.73 6.83 -2.20
N PRO A 61 21.01 6.59 -1.81
CA PRO A 61 22.06 7.58 -2.00
C PRO A 61 22.26 8.04 -3.45
N LEU A 62 22.07 7.17 -4.45
CA LEU A 62 22.14 7.56 -5.88
C LEU A 62 20.93 8.39 -6.29
N GLU A 63 19.73 8.07 -5.82
CA GLU A 63 18.54 8.88 -6.03
C GLU A 63 18.74 10.30 -5.48
N LYS A 64 19.27 10.41 -4.26
CA LYS A 64 19.62 11.68 -3.63
C LYS A 64 20.58 12.53 -4.47
N LEU A 65 21.59 11.89 -5.05
CA LEU A 65 22.55 12.54 -5.95
C LEU A 65 21.87 12.96 -7.26
N ALA A 66 21.01 12.13 -7.84
CA ALA A 66 20.28 12.45 -9.04
C ALA A 66 19.41 13.71 -8.86
N VAL A 67 18.61 13.78 -7.78
CA VAL A 67 17.80 14.96 -7.48
C VAL A 67 18.64 16.21 -7.26
N ARG A 68 19.82 16.07 -6.60
CA ARG A 68 20.73 17.19 -6.33
C ARG A 68 21.37 17.75 -7.61
N HIS A 69 21.85 16.89 -8.50
CA HIS A 69 22.74 17.27 -9.59
C HIS A 69 22.04 17.40 -10.95
N GLN A 70 20.99 16.63 -11.22
CA GLN A 70 20.27 16.75 -12.49
C GLN A 70 19.35 17.97 -12.50
N SER A 71 19.11 18.52 -13.68
CA SER A 71 18.10 19.56 -13.90
C SER A 71 16.68 18.99 -13.71
N LEU A 72 15.70 19.84 -13.41
CA LEU A 72 14.29 19.42 -13.40
C LEU A 72 13.87 18.81 -14.77
N LYS A 73 14.32 19.41 -15.88
CA LYS A 73 14.08 18.89 -17.23
C LYS A 73 14.60 17.47 -17.38
N THR A 74 15.84 17.20 -16.95
CA THR A 74 16.46 15.87 -17.05
C THR A 74 15.70 14.85 -16.18
N LEU A 75 15.39 15.19 -14.93
CA LEU A 75 14.62 14.32 -14.04
C LEU A 75 13.20 14.03 -14.55
N GLY A 76 12.56 15.02 -15.16
CA GLY A 76 11.20 14.91 -15.70
C GLY A 76 11.12 14.30 -17.10
N THR A 77 12.24 14.03 -17.78
CA THR A 77 12.24 13.38 -19.09
C THR A 77 12.03 11.88 -18.94
N VAL A 78 11.17 11.30 -19.79
CA VAL A 78 11.05 9.85 -20.00
C VAL A 78 11.79 9.51 -21.28
N GLU A 79 12.87 8.77 -21.15
CA GLU A 79 13.74 8.40 -22.27
C GLU A 79 13.09 7.33 -23.17
N PRO A 80 13.49 7.22 -24.46
CA PRO A 80 12.92 6.21 -25.37
C PRO A 80 13.01 4.77 -24.85
N TRP A 81 14.14 4.38 -24.25
CA TRP A 81 14.33 3.03 -23.71
C TRP A 81 13.39 2.72 -22.53
N GLU A 82 12.99 3.75 -21.73
CA GLU A 82 12.02 3.57 -20.65
C GLU A 82 10.63 3.25 -21.21
N LYS A 83 10.24 3.92 -22.33
CA LYS A 83 8.98 3.63 -23.02
C LYS A 83 8.97 2.23 -23.63
N GLU A 84 10.05 1.81 -24.27
CA GLU A 84 10.22 0.44 -24.78
C GLU A 84 10.08 -0.60 -23.68
N ARG A 85 10.64 -0.33 -22.49
CA ARG A 85 10.47 -1.18 -21.32
C ARG A 85 9.01 -1.25 -20.87
N GLN A 86 8.30 -0.13 -20.85
CA GLN A 86 6.88 -0.12 -20.51
C GLN A 86 6.04 -0.90 -21.53
N GLU A 87 6.35 -0.77 -22.83
CA GLU A 87 5.70 -1.57 -23.88
C GLU A 87 5.95 -3.07 -23.69
N HIS A 88 7.18 -3.46 -23.36
CA HIS A 88 7.52 -4.85 -23.03
C HIS A 88 6.64 -5.35 -21.88
N PHE A 89 6.51 -4.58 -20.79
CA PHE A 89 5.69 -4.94 -19.66
C PHE A 89 4.19 -5.05 -19.98
N CYS A 90 3.68 -4.18 -20.84
CA CYS A 90 2.30 -4.28 -21.32
C CYS A 90 2.03 -5.53 -22.17
N ARG A 91 3.04 -6.02 -22.89
CA ARG A 91 2.93 -7.19 -23.75
C ARG A 91 3.14 -8.50 -23.00
N GLU A 92 4.19 -8.58 -22.17
CA GLU A 92 4.60 -9.83 -21.50
C GLU A 92 3.91 -10.03 -20.14
N LEU A 93 3.38 -8.97 -19.53
CA LEU A 93 2.73 -8.98 -18.21
C LEU A 93 3.56 -9.72 -17.14
N PRO A 94 4.83 -9.30 -16.91
CA PRO A 94 5.64 -9.93 -15.88
C PRO A 94 4.99 -9.72 -14.50
N CYS A 95 4.97 -10.72 -13.64
CA CYS A 95 4.62 -10.46 -12.25
C CYS A 95 5.74 -9.67 -11.57
N ARG A 96 5.37 -8.84 -10.59
CA ARG A 96 6.26 -7.85 -9.96
C ARG A 96 6.37 -8.10 -8.47
N ILE A 97 7.59 -8.24 -7.97
CA ILE A 97 7.89 -8.38 -6.54
C ILE A 97 8.64 -7.12 -6.10
N TYR A 98 8.14 -6.46 -5.07
CA TYR A 98 8.78 -5.32 -4.42
C TYR A 98 9.28 -5.78 -3.05
N LEU A 99 10.60 -5.71 -2.83
CA LEU A 99 11.24 -6.05 -1.57
C LEU A 99 11.73 -4.76 -0.92
N GLU A 100 10.94 -4.26 0.01
CA GLU A 100 11.21 -3.00 0.69
C GLU A 100 12.24 -3.17 1.80
N SER A 101 13.26 -2.32 1.80
CA SER A 101 14.34 -2.30 2.80
C SER A 101 14.87 -0.89 3.08
N GLU A 102 14.20 0.12 2.54
CA GLU A 102 14.67 1.49 2.50
C GLU A 102 14.85 2.10 3.91
N ASP A 103 15.82 3.01 4.00
CA ASP A 103 15.98 3.88 5.15
C ASP A 103 14.81 4.89 5.20
N PRO A 104 13.98 4.92 6.25
CA PRO A 104 12.88 5.88 6.36
C PRO A 104 13.32 7.35 6.34
N ASP A 105 14.57 7.63 6.70
CA ASP A 105 15.18 8.96 6.62
C ASP A 105 16.11 9.12 5.39
N GLY A 106 16.14 8.14 4.49
CA GLY A 106 17.11 8.03 3.40
C GLY A 106 17.11 9.20 2.41
N LEU A 107 15.95 9.83 2.19
CA LEU A 107 15.83 11.01 1.31
C LEU A 107 15.77 12.34 2.07
N LYS A 108 16.08 12.36 3.37
CA LYS A 108 16.11 13.59 4.15
C LYS A 108 17.07 14.62 3.55
N GLY A 109 16.57 15.87 3.40
CA GLY A 109 17.31 16.97 2.80
C GLY A 109 17.35 16.99 1.27
N VAL A 110 16.57 16.12 0.61
CA VAL A 110 16.30 16.20 -0.83
C VAL A 110 15.32 17.35 -1.12
N ASN A 111 15.47 18.02 -2.25
CA ASN A 111 14.49 19.00 -2.71
C ASN A 111 13.24 18.27 -3.21
N MET A 112 12.23 18.15 -2.33
CA MET A 112 11.00 17.40 -2.57
C MET A 112 10.11 18.06 -3.63
N GLU A 113 10.05 19.39 -3.68
CA GLU A 113 9.31 20.11 -4.71
C GLU A 113 9.85 19.78 -6.12
N LYS A 114 11.18 19.77 -6.27
CA LYS A 114 11.82 19.37 -7.53
C LYS A 114 11.52 17.92 -7.91
N SER A 115 11.55 17.01 -6.93
CA SER A 115 11.22 15.60 -7.12
C SER A 115 9.74 15.43 -7.52
N ALA A 116 8.82 16.12 -6.85
CA ALA A 116 7.40 16.12 -7.15
C ALA A 116 7.12 16.64 -8.57
N LYS A 117 7.68 17.80 -8.94
CA LYS A 117 7.55 18.36 -10.29
C LYS A 117 8.10 17.44 -11.37
N ALA A 118 9.22 16.76 -11.12
CA ALA A 118 9.76 15.78 -12.06
C ALA A 118 8.80 14.61 -12.28
N ARG A 119 8.18 14.10 -11.21
CA ARG A 119 7.15 13.05 -11.31
C ARG A 119 5.91 13.52 -12.07
N GLN A 120 5.42 14.73 -11.79
CA GLN A 120 4.30 15.33 -12.54
C GLN A 120 4.58 15.43 -14.05
N MET A 121 5.82 15.75 -14.45
CA MET A 121 6.22 15.78 -15.86
C MET A 121 6.24 14.39 -16.50
N ARG A 122 6.64 13.36 -15.76
CA ARG A 122 6.75 11.98 -16.25
C ARG A 122 5.41 11.26 -16.30
N TYR A 123 4.53 11.55 -15.34
CA TYR A 123 3.28 10.81 -15.13
C TYR A 123 2.39 10.75 -16.39
N PRO A 124 2.09 11.83 -17.12
CA PRO A 124 1.25 11.76 -18.33
C PRO A 124 1.80 10.85 -19.43
N ILE A 125 3.13 10.64 -19.43
CA ILE A 125 3.80 9.77 -20.40
C ILE A 125 3.74 8.30 -19.95
N ILE A 126 3.82 8.04 -18.65
CA ILE A 126 3.84 6.69 -18.09
C ILE A 126 2.43 6.15 -17.85
N LYS A 127 1.47 7.02 -17.50
CA LYS A 127 0.08 6.65 -17.17
C LYS A 127 -0.59 5.73 -18.20
N PRO A 128 -0.52 5.96 -19.53
CA PRO A 128 -1.14 5.07 -20.51
C PRO A 128 -0.64 3.63 -20.46
N TYR A 129 0.63 3.42 -20.09
CA TYR A 129 1.19 2.08 -19.89
C TYR A 129 0.73 1.45 -18.59
N ARG A 130 0.62 2.25 -17.52
CA ARG A 130 0.05 1.80 -16.23
C ARG A 130 -1.40 1.37 -16.42
N ASP A 131 -2.25 2.21 -17.01
CA ASP A 131 -3.66 1.92 -17.26
C ASP A 131 -3.87 0.65 -18.13
N ARG A 132 -2.98 0.40 -19.10
CA ARG A 132 -3.01 -0.84 -19.92
C ARG A 132 -2.68 -2.11 -19.14
N ARG A 133 -1.99 -2.02 -18.02
CA ARG A 133 -1.62 -3.15 -17.16
C ARG A 133 -2.49 -3.30 -15.92
N GLU A 134 -3.32 -2.31 -15.63
CA GLU A 134 -4.15 -2.28 -14.44
C GLU A 134 -4.93 -3.59 -14.29
N ASN A 135 -4.80 -4.22 -13.13
CA ASN A 135 -5.41 -5.51 -12.78
C ASN A 135 -5.08 -6.69 -13.71
N ARG A 136 -4.04 -6.61 -14.56
CA ARG A 136 -3.69 -7.66 -15.52
C ARG A 136 -2.49 -8.50 -15.11
N ASP A 137 -1.56 -7.95 -14.37
CA ASP A 137 -0.37 -8.63 -13.88
C ASP A 137 -0.38 -8.71 -12.34
N GLN A 138 0.15 -9.78 -11.79
CA GLN A 138 0.27 -9.95 -10.35
C GLN A 138 1.41 -9.07 -9.81
N TRP A 139 1.23 -8.61 -8.59
CA TRP A 139 2.27 -7.89 -7.85
C TRP A 139 2.24 -8.26 -6.38
N CYS A 140 3.37 -8.11 -5.70
CA CYS A 140 3.44 -8.32 -4.26
C CYS A 140 4.50 -7.40 -3.65
N ILE A 141 4.11 -6.70 -2.59
CA ILE A 141 5.02 -5.95 -1.73
C ILE A 141 5.32 -6.82 -0.51
N ALA A 142 6.60 -6.96 -0.19
CA ALA A 142 7.09 -7.66 1.00
C ALA A 142 8.33 -6.93 1.50
N ALA A 143 8.75 -7.17 2.73
CA ALA A 143 9.84 -6.42 3.32
C ALA A 143 11.04 -7.30 3.68
N VAL A 144 12.21 -6.65 3.67
CA VAL A 144 13.50 -7.23 4.07
C VAL A 144 14.22 -6.20 4.94
N PRO A 145 14.71 -6.54 6.14
CA PRO A 145 15.27 -5.54 7.04
C PRO A 145 16.57 -4.94 6.50
N GLY A 146 16.53 -3.67 6.10
CA GLY A 146 17.72 -2.84 5.89
C GLY A 146 18.35 -2.44 7.23
N GLU A 147 19.70 -2.25 7.26
CA GLU A 147 20.39 -1.87 8.50
C GLU A 147 19.94 -0.51 9.05
N ALA A 148 19.74 0.48 8.18
CA ALA A 148 19.32 1.81 8.59
C ALA A 148 17.87 1.78 9.11
N TRP A 149 16.98 1.07 8.41
CA TRP A 149 15.61 0.83 8.86
C TRP A 149 15.55 0.13 10.21
N ALA A 150 16.31 -0.95 10.39
CA ALA A 150 16.37 -1.69 11.66
C ALA A 150 16.82 -0.80 12.84
N ARG A 151 17.82 0.08 12.63
CA ARG A 151 18.24 1.05 13.65
C ARG A 151 17.19 2.10 13.96
N LYS A 152 16.35 2.45 13.00
CA LYS A 152 15.22 3.37 13.20
C LYS A 152 14.14 2.74 14.07
N VAL A 153 13.75 1.49 13.78
CA VAL A 153 12.74 0.75 14.54
C VAL A 153 13.25 0.39 15.94
N PHE A 154 14.54 0.02 16.09
CA PHE A 154 15.15 -0.36 17.35
C PHE A 154 16.31 0.57 17.75
N PRO A 155 16.03 1.83 18.15
CA PRO A 155 17.06 2.80 18.47
C PRO A 155 17.91 2.35 19.68
N GLY A 156 19.21 2.61 19.60
CA GLY A 156 20.15 2.27 20.68
C GLY A 156 20.63 0.82 20.68
N MET A 157 20.09 -0.05 19.85
CA MET A 157 20.56 -1.44 19.72
C MET A 157 21.77 -1.53 18.77
N ARG A 158 22.58 -2.58 18.99
CA ARG A 158 23.63 -2.94 18.03
C ARG A 158 22.97 -3.32 16.70
N THR A 159 23.49 -2.82 15.57
CA THR A 159 22.90 -2.98 14.22
C THR A 159 22.52 -4.45 13.89
N SER A 160 23.43 -5.40 14.14
CA SER A 160 23.16 -6.81 13.87
C SER A 160 22.00 -7.37 14.70
N THR A 161 21.84 -6.93 15.94
CA THR A 161 20.73 -7.31 16.83
C THR A 161 19.42 -6.64 16.38
N ALA A 162 19.46 -5.38 15.96
CA ALA A 162 18.31 -4.67 15.42
C ALA A 162 17.78 -5.33 14.13
N VAL A 163 18.69 -5.70 13.21
CA VAL A 163 18.34 -6.43 11.97
C VAL A 163 17.71 -7.79 12.30
N GLU A 164 18.27 -8.53 13.25
CA GLU A 164 17.71 -9.83 13.65
C GLU A 164 16.30 -9.68 14.25
N LYS A 165 16.09 -8.68 15.11
CA LYS A 165 14.77 -8.38 15.68
C LYS A 165 13.76 -7.91 14.63
N LEU A 166 14.20 -7.13 13.67
CA LEU A 166 13.31 -6.70 12.58
C LEU A 166 12.95 -7.90 11.69
N TRP A 167 13.88 -8.83 11.42
CA TRP A 167 13.54 -10.11 10.78
C TRP A 167 12.49 -10.89 11.56
N GLU A 168 12.65 -11.03 12.90
CA GLU A 168 11.69 -11.71 13.75
C GLU A 168 10.29 -11.09 13.63
N ALA A 169 10.22 -9.75 13.68
CA ALA A 169 8.96 -9.02 13.55
C ALA A 169 8.31 -9.21 12.16
N ILE A 170 9.08 -9.02 11.07
CA ILE A 170 8.60 -9.20 9.70
C ILE A 170 8.06 -10.61 9.48
N LEU A 171 8.81 -11.63 9.87
CA LEU A 171 8.42 -13.02 9.66
C LEU A 171 7.19 -13.41 10.48
N ALA A 172 7.08 -12.92 11.72
CA ALA A 172 5.93 -13.18 12.58
C ALA A 172 4.66 -12.54 12.01
N THR A 173 4.70 -11.26 11.65
CA THR A 173 3.57 -10.53 11.09
C THR A 173 3.18 -11.03 9.69
N SER A 174 4.15 -11.50 8.90
CA SER A 174 3.92 -12.15 7.60
C SER A 174 3.48 -13.62 7.70
N ARG A 175 3.19 -14.13 8.91
CA ARG A 175 2.73 -15.52 9.16
C ARG A 175 3.68 -16.59 8.58
N VAL A 176 4.98 -16.36 8.68
CA VAL A 176 5.99 -17.35 8.28
C VAL A 176 6.12 -18.41 9.37
N THR A 177 5.16 -19.33 9.39
CA THR A 177 5.05 -20.48 10.29
C THR A 177 5.74 -21.72 9.71
N GLU A 178 5.45 -22.92 10.24
CA GLU A 178 5.92 -24.20 9.66
C GLU A 178 5.34 -24.45 8.25
N ASP A 179 4.09 -24.02 8.00
CA ASP A 179 3.46 -23.99 6.67
C ASP A 179 2.86 -22.60 6.41
N PRO A 180 3.67 -21.66 5.86
CA PRO A 180 3.21 -20.30 5.61
C PRO A 180 2.07 -20.22 4.60
N ILE A 181 2.02 -21.13 3.61
CA ILE A 181 0.96 -21.11 2.59
C ILE A 181 -0.37 -21.49 3.22
N ALA A 182 -0.43 -22.56 4.02
CA ALA A 182 -1.66 -22.92 4.72
C ALA A 182 -2.11 -21.85 5.72
N ALA A 183 -1.16 -21.16 6.38
CA ALA A 183 -1.47 -20.03 7.26
C ALA A 183 -2.11 -18.86 6.48
N TRP A 184 -1.62 -18.56 5.28
CA TRP A 184 -2.19 -17.53 4.41
C TRP A 184 -3.53 -17.94 3.80
N ASP A 185 -3.73 -19.22 3.45
CA ASP A 185 -5.04 -19.72 2.99
C ASP A 185 -6.12 -19.51 4.06
N ALA A 186 -5.80 -19.84 5.32
CA ALA A 186 -6.70 -19.63 6.44
C ALA A 186 -6.96 -18.13 6.70
N HIS A 187 -5.93 -17.30 6.61
CA HIS A 187 -6.04 -15.85 6.77
C HIS A 187 -6.87 -15.19 5.66
N ASN A 188 -6.64 -15.55 4.41
CA ASN A 188 -7.46 -15.09 3.28
C ASN A 188 -8.93 -15.48 3.44
N ALA A 189 -9.21 -16.68 3.99
CA ALA A 189 -10.58 -17.10 4.26
C ALA A 189 -11.25 -16.24 5.36
N ASP A 190 -10.51 -15.84 6.42
CA ASP A 190 -11.03 -14.95 7.47
C ASP A 190 -11.32 -13.55 6.92
N LEU A 191 -10.36 -12.95 6.18
CA LEU A 191 -10.56 -11.64 5.55
C LEU A 191 -11.75 -11.66 4.56
N LYS A 192 -11.84 -12.72 3.76
CA LYS A 192 -12.98 -12.90 2.85
C LYS A 192 -14.31 -12.95 3.60
N ALA A 193 -14.41 -13.67 4.71
CA ALA A 193 -15.64 -13.76 5.49
C ALA A 193 -16.04 -12.38 6.05
N ARG A 194 -15.08 -11.55 6.46
CA ARG A 194 -15.33 -10.16 6.90
C ARG A 194 -15.81 -9.28 5.75
N CYS A 195 -15.16 -9.37 4.60
CA CYS A 195 -15.58 -8.65 3.40
C CYS A 195 -16.99 -9.08 2.96
N ASP A 196 -17.31 -10.38 2.98
CA ASP A 196 -18.65 -10.90 2.64
C ASP A 196 -19.71 -10.34 3.61
N TYR A 197 -19.42 -10.24 4.91
CA TYR A 197 -20.31 -9.61 5.89
C TYR A 197 -20.54 -8.13 5.57
N LEU A 198 -19.48 -7.36 5.34
CA LEU A 198 -19.56 -5.93 4.99
C LEU A 198 -20.35 -5.70 3.69
N ASN A 199 -20.09 -6.51 2.67
CA ASN A 199 -20.82 -6.48 1.40
C ASN A 199 -22.31 -6.76 1.57
N GLY A 200 -22.67 -7.65 2.50
CA GLY A 200 -24.07 -7.94 2.83
C GLY A 200 -24.82 -6.81 3.53
N LEU A 201 -24.13 -5.80 4.03
CA LEU A 201 -24.75 -4.64 4.70
C LEU A 201 -25.28 -3.57 3.71
N HIS A 202 -24.81 -3.55 2.47
CA HIS A 202 -25.11 -2.49 1.48
C HIS A 202 -24.87 -1.09 2.05
N ILE A 203 -23.60 -0.82 2.38
CA ILE A 203 -23.17 0.40 3.07
C ILE A 203 -23.21 1.59 2.12
N GLN A 204 -23.99 2.62 2.47
CA GLN A 204 -24.04 3.89 1.76
C GLN A 204 -22.92 4.84 2.19
N SER A 205 -22.59 4.87 3.50
CA SER A 205 -21.49 5.65 4.05
C SER A 205 -20.99 5.06 5.35
N LEU A 206 -19.74 5.41 5.70
CA LEU A 206 -19.14 5.13 7.01
C LEU A 206 -18.99 6.43 7.79
N HIS A 207 -19.34 6.40 9.08
CA HIS A 207 -19.13 7.49 10.01
C HIS A 207 -18.07 7.09 11.03
N TYR A 208 -16.94 7.78 11.02
CA TYR A 208 -15.78 7.56 11.88
C TYR A 208 -15.79 8.58 13.02
N THR A 209 -15.65 8.13 14.26
CA THR A 209 -15.50 8.97 15.44
C THR A 209 -14.40 8.47 16.35
N ALA A 210 -13.63 9.39 16.95
CA ALA A 210 -12.61 9.05 17.95
C ALA A 210 -12.34 10.23 18.88
N ASP A 211 -11.79 9.95 20.08
CA ASP A 211 -11.51 10.96 21.11
C ASP A 211 -10.43 11.99 20.70
N ASN A 212 -9.65 11.69 19.66
CA ASN A 212 -8.62 12.59 19.12
C ASN A 212 -9.18 13.75 18.28
N GLY A 213 -10.51 13.85 18.14
CA GLY A 213 -11.20 14.87 17.35
C GLY A 213 -11.61 14.40 15.95
N THR A 214 -11.39 13.14 15.59
CA THR A 214 -11.92 12.57 14.35
C THR A 214 -13.45 12.54 14.40
N ASP A 215 -14.08 13.15 13.41
CA ASP A 215 -15.51 13.12 13.12
C ASP A 215 -15.66 13.27 11.60
N LEU A 216 -15.69 12.13 10.89
CA LEU A 216 -15.65 12.06 9.44
C LEU A 216 -16.72 11.13 8.90
N THR A 217 -17.48 11.57 7.93
CA THR A 217 -18.38 10.73 7.13
C THR A 217 -17.82 10.56 5.74
N VAL A 218 -17.75 9.30 5.24
CA VAL A 218 -17.25 8.96 3.91
C VAL A 218 -18.33 8.16 3.16
N GLY A 219 -18.75 8.67 1.99
CA GLY A 219 -19.72 8.02 1.12
C GLY A 219 -19.08 6.92 0.26
N MET A 220 -19.83 5.82 0.06
CA MET A 220 -19.42 4.68 -0.74
C MET A 220 -19.94 4.77 -2.17
N ILE A 221 -19.24 4.14 -3.11
CA ILE A 221 -19.75 3.91 -4.46
C ILE A 221 -20.77 2.75 -4.37
N PRO A 222 -22.02 2.90 -4.84
CA PRO A 222 -23.03 1.86 -4.70
C PRO A 222 -22.64 0.52 -5.34
N GLU A 223 -21.87 0.57 -6.42
CA GLU A 223 -21.37 -0.62 -7.13
C GLU A 223 -20.03 -1.13 -6.57
N ALA A 224 -19.47 -0.51 -5.54
CA ALA A 224 -18.22 -0.98 -4.93
C ALA A 224 -18.48 -2.09 -3.92
N ARG A 225 -17.47 -2.91 -3.73
CA ARG A 225 -17.44 -4.02 -2.78
C ARG A 225 -16.18 -3.97 -1.93
N TRP A 226 -16.30 -4.45 -0.72
CA TRP A 226 -15.19 -4.69 0.18
C TRP A 226 -14.34 -5.84 -0.34
N CYS A 227 -13.04 -5.62 -0.40
CA CYS A 227 -12.00 -6.56 -0.78
C CYS A 227 -11.00 -6.74 0.36
N GLY A 228 -10.19 -7.80 0.32
CA GLY A 228 -9.12 -8.02 1.30
C GLY A 228 -8.45 -9.36 1.11
N GLY A 229 -7.20 -9.45 1.53
CA GLY A 229 -6.38 -10.64 1.38
C GLY A 229 -5.95 -10.89 -0.07
N SER A 230 -6.47 -11.95 -0.69
CA SER A 230 -6.11 -12.29 -2.07
C SER A 230 -6.95 -11.56 -3.10
N GLU A 231 -6.32 -11.22 -4.21
CA GLU A 231 -6.92 -10.67 -5.42
C GLU A 231 -6.86 -11.67 -6.59
N THR A 232 -7.64 -11.41 -7.63
CA THR A 232 -7.57 -12.20 -8.87
C THR A 232 -7.39 -11.28 -10.06
N SER A 233 -6.28 -11.44 -10.78
CA SER A 233 -6.00 -10.65 -11.97
C SER A 233 -6.99 -10.93 -13.10
N LEU A 234 -7.08 -10.03 -14.08
CA LEU A 234 -7.89 -10.24 -15.30
C LEU A 234 -7.43 -11.46 -16.13
N GLN A 235 -6.24 -12.01 -15.83
CA GLN A 235 -5.74 -13.26 -16.41
C GLN A 235 -6.23 -14.51 -15.62
N GLY A 236 -7.01 -14.32 -14.55
CA GLY A 236 -7.55 -15.40 -13.72
C GLY A 236 -6.53 -15.98 -12.72
N VAL A 237 -5.47 -15.26 -12.40
CA VAL A 237 -4.46 -15.69 -11.43
C VAL A 237 -4.74 -15.05 -10.08
N THR A 238 -4.99 -15.87 -9.05
CA THR A 238 -5.14 -15.41 -7.67
C THR A 238 -3.77 -15.21 -7.03
N PHE A 239 -3.57 -14.10 -6.32
CA PHE A 239 -2.31 -13.69 -5.71
C PHE A 239 -2.57 -12.82 -4.46
N ASN A 240 -1.55 -12.57 -3.64
CA ASN A 240 -1.66 -11.66 -2.48
C ASN A 240 -0.75 -10.45 -2.70
N PRO A 241 -1.31 -9.25 -2.91
CA PRO A 241 -0.53 -8.06 -3.25
C PRO A 241 0.36 -7.57 -2.09
N ASN A 242 -0.04 -7.83 -0.86
CA ASN A 242 0.67 -7.39 0.34
C ASN A 242 0.99 -8.57 1.26
N ILE A 243 2.24 -8.69 1.70
CA ILE A 243 2.69 -9.62 2.72
C ILE A 243 3.52 -8.85 3.76
N PRO A 244 2.91 -8.49 4.92
CA PRO A 244 1.57 -8.83 5.42
C PRO A 244 0.43 -7.98 4.86
N SER A 245 -0.83 -8.41 5.06
CA SER A 245 -2.06 -7.62 4.96
C SER A 245 -3.06 -8.08 6.02
N GLU A 246 -3.76 -7.13 6.65
CA GLU A 246 -4.74 -7.36 7.72
C GLU A 246 -6.08 -6.66 7.46
N GLU A 247 -6.22 -6.08 6.29
CA GLU A 247 -7.27 -5.15 5.95
C GLU A 247 -8.46 -5.75 5.20
N CYS A 248 -9.63 -5.15 5.43
CA CYS A 248 -10.75 -5.14 4.50
C CYS A 248 -10.86 -3.72 3.96
N PHE A 249 -10.75 -3.52 2.67
CA PHE A 249 -10.72 -2.19 2.04
C PHE A 249 -11.76 -2.01 0.95
N ILE A 250 -12.05 -0.76 0.64
CA ILE A 250 -12.96 -0.35 -0.43
C ILE A 250 -12.52 1.01 -0.97
N SER A 251 -12.73 1.26 -2.25
CA SER A 251 -12.61 2.61 -2.80
C SER A 251 -13.87 3.41 -2.51
N PRO A 252 -13.76 4.52 -1.75
CA PRO A 252 -14.89 5.40 -1.48
C PRO A 252 -15.25 6.22 -2.72
N LYS A 253 -16.43 6.83 -2.69
CA LYS A 253 -16.89 7.71 -3.76
C LYS A 253 -16.15 9.04 -3.72
N MET A 254 -15.40 9.35 -4.77
CA MET A 254 -14.77 10.67 -4.94
C MET A 254 -15.81 11.77 -4.78
N GLY A 255 -15.48 12.82 -4.02
CA GLY A 255 -16.40 13.93 -3.76
C GLY A 255 -17.39 13.70 -2.62
N CYS A 256 -17.30 12.58 -1.87
CA CYS A 256 -18.27 12.25 -0.81
C CYS A 256 -17.59 12.00 0.54
N ALA A 257 -16.79 12.97 1.01
CA ALA A 257 -16.23 12.97 2.37
C ALA A 257 -16.50 14.32 3.05
N GLU A 258 -16.99 14.30 4.30
CA GLU A 258 -17.31 15.49 5.08
C GLU A 258 -16.82 15.35 6.52
N GLY A 259 -16.13 16.36 7.03
CA GLY A 259 -15.66 16.39 8.42
C GLY A 259 -14.14 16.46 8.55
N ILE A 260 -13.64 16.02 9.69
CA ILE A 260 -12.22 16.06 10.03
C ILE A 260 -11.71 14.66 10.43
N VAL A 261 -10.51 14.35 10.03
CA VAL A 261 -9.81 13.16 10.46
C VAL A 261 -8.44 13.53 11.02
N CYS A 262 -8.07 12.89 12.15
CA CYS A 262 -6.77 13.04 12.78
C CYS A 262 -5.96 11.76 12.64
N ALA A 263 -4.74 11.87 12.11
CA ALA A 263 -3.82 10.75 12.03
C ALA A 263 -3.38 10.31 13.43
N THR A 264 -3.23 9.00 13.61
CA THR A 264 -2.85 8.39 14.89
C THR A 264 -1.42 7.88 14.92
N LYS A 265 -0.76 7.82 13.76
CA LYS A 265 0.65 7.43 13.61
C LYS A 265 1.37 8.40 12.68
N PRO A 266 2.70 8.54 12.83
CA PRO A 266 3.52 9.26 11.85
C PRO A 266 3.41 8.60 10.46
N LEU A 267 3.31 9.43 9.41
CA LEU A 267 3.37 8.98 8.03
C LEU A 267 4.81 9.13 7.50
N SER A 268 5.40 8.04 7.06
CA SER A 268 6.66 8.06 6.32
C SER A 268 6.37 8.28 4.83
N TYR A 269 6.63 9.48 4.34
CA TYR A 269 6.40 9.83 2.95
C TYR A 269 7.68 10.33 2.29
N GLN A 270 8.12 9.64 1.24
CA GLN A 270 9.32 10.00 0.48
C GLN A 270 10.57 10.22 1.35
N GLY A 271 10.81 9.32 2.31
CA GLY A 271 11.97 9.38 3.21
C GLY A 271 11.95 10.56 4.17
N GLN A 272 10.79 11.10 4.48
CA GLN A 272 10.56 12.12 5.49
C GLN A 272 9.29 11.78 6.29
N LEU A 273 9.18 12.31 7.52
CA LEU A 273 8.05 12.06 8.41
C LEU A 273 7.10 13.26 8.44
N ILE A 274 5.80 12.95 8.37
CA ILE A 274 4.69 13.86 8.67
C ILE A 274 4.09 13.36 9.99
N GLU A 275 4.03 14.22 11.02
CA GLU A 275 3.64 13.83 12.37
C GLU A 275 2.53 14.73 12.91
N ASP A 276 1.63 14.16 13.72
CA ASP A 276 0.55 14.88 14.42
C ASP A 276 -0.30 15.73 13.46
N PHE A 277 -0.87 15.08 12.45
CA PHE A 277 -1.59 15.81 11.41
C PHE A 277 -3.09 15.49 11.37
N SER A 278 -3.82 16.45 10.83
CA SER A 278 -5.26 16.33 10.56
C SER A 278 -5.58 16.86 9.17
N ILE A 279 -6.64 16.29 8.57
CA ILE A 279 -7.16 16.72 7.27
C ILE A 279 -8.66 16.97 7.42
N ARG A 280 -9.13 18.11 6.94
CA ARG A 280 -10.56 18.47 6.88
C ARG A 280 -11.07 18.38 5.46
N PHE A 281 -12.20 17.71 5.31
CA PHE A 281 -12.86 17.50 4.04
C PHE A 281 -14.16 18.28 3.93
N GLU A 282 -14.40 18.86 2.76
CA GLU A 282 -15.65 19.48 2.35
C GLU A 282 -15.95 19.04 0.91
N ASN A 283 -17.16 18.52 0.67
CA ASN A 283 -17.55 17.95 -0.62
C ASN A 283 -16.50 16.95 -1.18
N GLY A 284 -15.97 16.12 -0.30
CA GLY A 284 -14.96 15.11 -0.56
C GLY A 284 -13.54 15.60 -0.75
N ARG A 285 -13.32 16.92 -0.86
CA ARG A 285 -12.00 17.50 -1.07
C ARG A 285 -11.33 17.86 0.26
N ALA A 286 -10.07 17.52 0.40
CA ALA A 286 -9.22 18.05 1.47
C ALA A 286 -9.04 19.57 1.29
N VAL A 287 -9.63 20.34 2.20
CA VAL A 287 -9.63 21.81 2.14
C VAL A 287 -8.67 22.45 3.14
N GLU A 288 -8.31 21.72 4.18
CA GLU A 288 -7.33 22.12 5.18
C GLU A 288 -6.54 20.91 5.64
N ALA A 289 -5.22 21.06 5.73
CA ALA A 289 -4.32 20.05 6.26
C ALA A 289 -3.31 20.72 7.19
N LYS A 290 -3.20 20.23 8.42
CA LYS A 290 -2.30 20.75 9.45
C LYS A 290 -1.43 19.62 9.97
N ALA A 291 -0.18 19.92 10.33
CA ALA A 291 0.70 18.94 10.95
C ALA A 291 1.61 19.61 11.99
N GLY A 292 1.91 18.87 13.06
CA GLY A 292 2.93 19.29 14.02
C GLY A 292 4.33 19.29 13.40
N LYS A 293 4.56 18.37 12.43
CA LYS A 293 5.80 18.29 11.65
C LYS A 293 5.49 17.84 10.22
N GLY A 294 6.15 18.45 9.23
CA GLY A 294 6.01 18.05 7.82
C GLY A 294 4.77 18.63 7.13
N GLU A 295 4.17 19.72 7.62
CA GLU A 295 2.97 20.33 7.04
C GLU A 295 3.16 20.75 5.57
N GLU A 296 4.32 21.33 5.22
CA GLU A 296 4.63 21.68 3.83
C GLU A 296 4.67 20.46 2.92
N LEU A 297 5.23 19.33 3.41
CA LEU A 297 5.27 18.07 2.69
C LEU A 297 3.87 17.49 2.52
N LEU A 298 3.01 17.54 3.55
CA LEU A 298 1.60 17.13 3.49
C LEU A 298 0.84 17.92 2.44
N ASN A 299 0.97 19.26 2.46
CA ASN A 299 0.32 20.13 1.47
C ASN A 299 0.86 19.91 0.04
N THR A 300 2.17 19.63 -0.11
CA THR A 300 2.77 19.26 -1.40
C THR A 300 2.18 17.95 -1.91
N MET A 301 2.02 16.95 -1.05
CA MET A 301 1.41 15.66 -1.39
C MET A 301 -0.03 15.84 -1.89
N LEU A 302 -0.86 16.61 -1.16
CA LEU A 302 -2.25 16.88 -1.51
C LEU A 302 -2.43 17.73 -2.78
N SER A 303 -1.38 18.37 -3.27
CA SER A 303 -1.37 19.21 -4.48
C SER A 303 -0.68 18.55 -5.67
N MET A 304 -0.36 17.25 -5.61
CA MET A 304 0.36 16.55 -6.67
C MET A 304 -0.40 16.53 -8.01
N ASP A 305 -1.70 16.32 -7.96
CA ASP A 305 -2.65 16.44 -9.07
C ASP A 305 -4.06 16.70 -8.51
N GLU A 306 -5.07 16.74 -9.38
CA GLU A 306 -6.45 17.03 -8.95
C GLU A 306 -7.00 15.96 -8.01
N GLY A 307 -6.72 14.66 -8.29
CA GLY A 307 -7.17 13.53 -7.49
C GLY A 307 -6.46 13.41 -6.14
N ALA A 308 -5.26 13.98 -5.99
CA ALA A 308 -4.46 13.87 -4.77
C ALA A 308 -5.15 14.47 -3.52
N ALA A 309 -6.11 15.36 -3.71
CA ALA A 309 -6.87 15.99 -2.63
C ALA A 309 -8.15 15.21 -2.24
N TYR A 310 -8.40 14.05 -2.82
CA TYR A 310 -9.57 13.22 -2.54
C TYR A 310 -9.14 11.85 -2.02
N LEU A 311 -10.05 11.20 -1.28
CA LEU A 311 -9.81 9.83 -0.81
C LEU A 311 -9.86 8.83 -1.97
N GLY A 312 -8.98 7.83 -1.92
CA GLY A 312 -8.93 6.69 -2.83
C GLY A 312 -9.25 5.38 -2.13
N GLU A 313 -9.09 5.33 -0.81
CA GLU A 313 -9.31 4.12 -0.03
C GLU A 313 -9.85 4.40 1.36
N CYS A 314 -10.70 3.46 1.82
CA CYS A 314 -11.08 3.25 3.21
C CYS A 314 -10.72 1.83 3.60
N ALA A 315 -9.82 1.64 4.55
CA ALA A 315 -9.38 0.33 5.02
C ALA A 315 -9.70 0.12 6.52
N LEU A 316 -10.23 -1.03 6.82
CA LEU A 316 -10.63 -1.45 8.16
C LEU A 316 -9.67 -2.52 8.68
N VAL A 317 -8.89 -2.16 9.69
CA VAL A 317 -7.89 -3.01 10.35
C VAL A 317 -8.09 -2.94 11.86
N PRO A 318 -8.27 -4.07 12.55
CA PRO A 318 -8.49 -4.05 14.00
C PRO A 318 -7.19 -3.74 14.76
N GLN A 319 -7.31 -3.08 15.92
CA GLN A 319 -6.21 -2.85 16.85
C GLN A 319 -5.61 -4.15 17.43
N ARG A 320 -6.22 -5.29 17.17
CA ARG A 320 -5.72 -6.63 17.50
C ARG A 320 -5.07 -7.33 16.29
N SER A 321 -4.62 -6.57 15.29
CA SER A 321 -3.78 -7.15 14.22
C SER A 321 -2.42 -7.58 14.80
N PRO A 322 -1.76 -8.62 14.24
CA PRO A 322 -0.44 -9.03 14.71
C PRO A 322 0.61 -7.91 14.67
N ILE A 323 0.43 -6.95 13.75
CA ILE A 323 1.30 -5.80 13.63
C ILE A 323 1.05 -4.81 14.76
N ALA A 324 -0.21 -4.48 15.07
CA ALA A 324 -0.56 -3.64 16.20
C ALA A 324 -0.13 -4.25 17.53
N GLU A 325 -0.36 -5.55 17.73
CA GLU A 325 0.05 -6.30 18.93
C GLU A 325 1.57 -6.37 19.14
N SER A 326 2.36 -6.22 18.06
CA SER A 326 3.82 -6.13 18.18
C SER A 326 4.29 -4.89 18.95
N GLY A 327 3.44 -3.85 19.03
CA GLY A 327 3.76 -2.57 19.65
C GLY A 327 4.85 -1.78 18.94
N LEU A 328 5.27 -2.20 17.75
CA LEU A 328 6.30 -1.54 16.95
C LEU A 328 5.69 -0.50 16.02
N LEU A 329 6.39 0.61 15.86
CA LEU A 329 6.23 1.51 14.72
C LEU A 329 7.32 1.17 13.71
N PHE A 330 6.90 0.68 12.56
CA PHE A 330 7.85 0.19 11.55
C PHE A 330 8.45 1.32 10.70
N TYR A 331 7.82 2.50 10.64
CA TYR A 331 8.20 3.57 9.71
C TYR A 331 8.20 3.10 8.25
N ASN A 332 7.32 2.17 7.95
CA ASN A 332 7.10 1.58 6.63
C ASN A 332 5.60 1.40 6.43
N THR A 333 5.06 1.94 5.34
CA THR A 333 3.61 2.01 5.09
C THR A 333 2.97 0.63 5.08
N LEU A 334 3.56 -0.37 4.41
CA LEU A 334 3.03 -1.75 4.36
C LEU A 334 2.71 -2.33 5.74
N PHE A 335 3.54 -2.04 6.76
CA PHE A 335 3.30 -2.52 8.12
C PHE A 335 2.39 -1.59 8.91
N ASP A 336 2.67 -0.30 8.87
CA ASP A 336 2.00 0.67 9.74
C ASP A 336 0.53 0.85 9.34
N GLU A 337 0.17 0.75 8.04
CA GLU A 337 -1.22 0.70 7.54
C GLU A 337 -1.96 -0.55 8.06
N ASN A 338 -1.31 -1.69 8.08
CA ASN A 338 -1.86 -2.95 8.57
C ASN A 338 -1.86 -3.09 10.11
N ALA A 339 -1.44 -2.05 10.83
CA ALA A 339 -1.55 -1.93 12.28
C ALA A 339 -2.79 -1.16 12.74
N ALA A 340 -3.53 -0.49 11.86
CA ALA A 340 -4.67 0.35 12.22
C ALA A 340 -5.60 0.61 11.04
N CYS A 341 -6.88 0.93 11.31
CA CYS A 341 -7.72 1.50 10.26
C CYS A 341 -7.00 2.69 9.63
N HIS A 342 -7.08 2.78 8.31
CA HIS A 342 -6.44 3.85 7.53
C HIS A 342 -7.31 4.34 6.39
N LEU A 343 -6.96 5.49 5.88
CA LEU A 343 -7.51 6.07 4.66
C LEU A 343 -6.36 6.35 3.71
N ALA A 344 -6.59 6.27 2.39
CA ALA A 344 -5.60 6.74 1.43
C ALA A 344 -6.04 8.01 0.73
N MET A 345 -5.10 8.95 0.56
CA MET A 345 -5.25 10.07 -0.36
C MET A 345 -4.85 9.65 -1.76
N GLY A 346 -5.65 10.03 -2.75
CA GLY A 346 -5.31 9.86 -4.16
C GLY A 346 -6.01 8.68 -4.83
N PHE A 347 -5.25 7.86 -5.56
CA PHE A 347 -5.73 6.80 -6.45
C PHE A 347 -6.60 5.77 -5.72
N GLY A 348 -7.76 5.45 -6.32
CA GLY A 348 -8.65 4.38 -5.91
C GLY A 348 -8.56 3.15 -6.82
N PHE A 349 -9.00 2.01 -6.33
CA PHE A 349 -8.85 0.71 -6.98
C PHE A 349 -10.11 0.33 -7.78
N ALA A 350 -9.95 0.13 -9.08
CA ALA A 350 -11.07 -0.22 -9.97
C ALA A 350 -11.61 -1.63 -9.72
N ASP A 351 -10.81 -2.54 -9.19
CA ASP A 351 -11.19 -3.92 -8.86
C ASP A 351 -12.13 -4.02 -7.64
N THR A 352 -12.28 -2.95 -6.87
CA THR A 352 -13.35 -2.83 -5.88
C THR A 352 -14.73 -2.64 -6.50
N ILE A 353 -14.84 -2.33 -7.80
CA ILE A 353 -16.13 -2.18 -8.50
C ILE A 353 -16.66 -3.54 -8.94
N ASP A 354 -17.93 -3.80 -8.68
CA ASP A 354 -18.60 -5.02 -9.12
C ASP A 354 -18.51 -5.19 -10.65
N ASN A 355 -18.12 -6.38 -11.08
CA ASN A 355 -17.90 -6.71 -12.49
C ASN A 355 -16.87 -5.81 -13.19
N PHE A 356 -15.87 -5.29 -12.47
CA PHE A 356 -14.83 -4.43 -13.05
C PHE A 356 -14.13 -5.07 -14.25
N GLN A 357 -14.02 -6.41 -14.30
CA GLN A 357 -13.43 -7.15 -15.42
C GLN A 357 -14.16 -6.93 -16.77
N ASN A 358 -15.40 -6.47 -16.72
CA ASN A 358 -16.25 -6.15 -17.89
C ASN A 358 -16.40 -4.63 -18.10
N ARG A 359 -15.65 -3.81 -17.36
CA ARG A 359 -15.69 -2.35 -17.42
C ARG A 359 -14.33 -1.80 -17.87
N THR A 360 -14.36 -0.64 -18.49
CA THR A 360 -13.16 0.17 -18.70
C THR A 360 -12.80 0.93 -17.44
N LEU A 361 -11.55 1.39 -17.33
CA LEU A 361 -11.13 2.25 -16.22
C LEU A 361 -11.92 3.57 -16.18
N GLU A 362 -12.25 4.13 -17.35
CA GLU A 362 -13.09 5.32 -17.47
C GLU A 362 -14.50 5.10 -16.91
N GLU A 363 -15.09 3.93 -17.16
CA GLU A 363 -16.40 3.58 -16.58
C GLU A 363 -16.32 3.44 -15.06
N CYS A 364 -15.25 2.83 -14.51
CA CYS A 364 -15.04 2.76 -13.05
C CYS A 364 -14.84 4.16 -12.45
N ARG A 365 -14.05 5.01 -13.09
CA ARG A 365 -13.86 6.41 -12.67
C ARG A 365 -15.16 7.21 -12.73
N ALA A 366 -15.99 6.99 -13.73
CA ALA A 366 -17.30 7.64 -13.84
C ALA A 366 -18.27 7.25 -12.72
N LEU A 367 -18.10 6.09 -12.09
CA LEU A 367 -18.85 5.68 -10.89
C LEU A 367 -18.35 6.40 -9.61
N GLY A 368 -17.13 6.92 -9.62
CA GLY A 368 -16.57 7.66 -8.51
C GLY A 368 -15.23 7.14 -8.00
N VAL A 369 -14.61 6.15 -8.66
CA VAL A 369 -13.23 5.73 -8.33
C VAL A 369 -12.28 6.88 -8.63
N ASN A 370 -11.50 7.29 -7.66
CA ASN A 370 -10.59 8.40 -7.80
C ASN A 370 -9.36 8.04 -8.67
N ASP A 371 -8.95 8.96 -9.54
CA ASP A 371 -7.76 8.82 -10.38
C ASP A 371 -6.70 9.84 -9.95
N SER A 372 -5.53 9.37 -9.57
CA SER A 372 -4.41 10.20 -9.15
C SER A 372 -3.06 9.54 -9.47
N MET A 373 -2.01 10.35 -9.49
CA MET A 373 -0.64 9.85 -9.59
C MET A 373 -0.08 9.37 -8.24
N ILE A 374 -0.77 9.64 -7.13
CA ILE A 374 -0.39 9.17 -5.79
C ILE A 374 -1.45 8.24 -5.22
N HIS A 375 -1.01 7.36 -4.34
CA HIS A 375 -1.81 6.62 -3.37
C HIS A 375 -1.00 6.63 -2.08
N VAL A 376 -1.54 7.24 -1.02
CA VAL A 376 -0.79 7.45 0.23
C VAL A 376 -1.68 7.19 1.42
N ASP A 377 -1.42 6.08 2.09
CA ASP A 377 -2.12 5.62 3.27
C ASP A 377 -1.68 6.39 4.51
N PHE A 378 -2.65 6.73 5.35
CA PHE A 378 -2.39 7.33 6.65
C PHE A 378 -3.30 6.74 7.72
N MET A 379 -2.72 6.37 8.84
CA MET A 379 -3.36 5.62 9.90
C MET A 379 -4.22 6.54 10.76
N ILE A 380 -5.47 6.10 10.98
CA ILE A 380 -6.48 6.82 11.78
C ILE A 380 -7.00 5.98 12.95
N GLY A 381 -6.77 4.65 12.92
CA GLY A 381 -7.26 3.72 13.95
C GLY A 381 -6.61 3.96 15.31
N CYS A 382 -7.39 3.86 16.37
CA CYS A 382 -6.97 3.93 17.77
C CYS A 382 -7.99 3.22 18.67
N ASP A 383 -7.67 3.07 19.97
CA ASP A 383 -8.52 2.38 20.95
C ASP A 383 -9.88 3.06 21.21
N SER A 384 -10.03 4.34 20.83
CA SER A 384 -11.31 5.06 20.92
C SER A 384 -12.08 5.11 19.60
N MET A 385 -11.54 4.53 18.51
CA MET A 385 -12.18 4.57 17.19
C MET A 385 -13.48 3.76 17.17
N ASN A 386 -14.56 4.43 16.79
CA ASN A 386 -15.83 3.81 16.46
C ASN A 386 -16.17 4.10 15.00
N ILE A 387 -16.74 3.11 14.33
CA ILE A 387 -17.16 3.23 12.92
C ILE A 387 -18.57 2.66 12.82
N ASP A 388 -19.49 3.49 12.35
CA ASP A 388 -20.86 3.12 12.05
C ASP A 388 -21.09 3.08 10.54
N ALA A 389 -21.61 1.96 10.05
CA ALA A 389 -22.10 1.84 8.70
C ALA A 389 -23.54 2.37 8.61
N ILE A 390 -23.76 3.36 7.75
CA ILE A 390 -25.10 3.83 7.37
C ILE A 390 -25.46 3.06 6.11
N CYS A 391 -26.46 2.18 6.21
CA CYS A 391 -26.89 1.29 5.15
C CYS A 391 -27.92 1.97 4.24
N GLU A 392 -28.10 1.48 3.01
CA GLU A 392 -29.07 2.00 2.04
C GLU A 392 -30.51 1.97 2.53
N ASP A 393 -30.87 1.01 3.37
CA ASP A 393 -32.19 0.88 4.00
C ASP A 393 -32.39 1.77 5.25
N GLY A 394 -31.41 2.62 5.57
CA GLY A 394 -31.42 3.55 6.69
C GLY A 394 -31.01 2.95 8.04
N ARG A 395 -30.65 1.66 8.11
CA ARG A 395 -30.09 1.07 9.34
C ARG A 395 -28.71 1.66 9.60
N VAL A 396 -28.39 1.84 10.89
CA VAL A 396 -27.05 2.15 11.36
C VAL A 396 -26.50 0.91 12.05
N VAL A 397 -25.41 0.36 11.50
CA VAL A 397 -24.80 -0.89 11.99
C VAL A 397 -23.39 -0.59 12.50
N PRO A 398 -23.08 -0.89 13.78
CA PRO A 398 -21.72 -0.72 14.26
C PRO A 398 -20.79 -1.72 13.59
N VAL A 399 -19.74 -1.20 12.93
CA VAL A 399 -18.70 -2.00 12.28
C VAL A 399 -17.46 -2.09 13.16
N PHE A 400 -17.10 -0.98 13.83
CA PHE A 400 -16.02 -0.94 14.81
C PHE A 400 -16.49 -0.32 16.13
N ARG A 401 -15.97 -0.86 17.23
CA ARG A 401 -16.08 -0.29 18.59
C ARG A 401 -14.75 -0.45 19.31
N GLY A 402 -14.25 0.68 19.85
CA GLY A 402 -12.96 0.67 20.55
C GLY A 402 -11.82 0.12 19.67
N GLY A 403 -11.78 0.53 18.42
CA GLY A 403 -10.73 0.15 17.47
C GLY A 403 -10.76 -1.29 16.97
N ASN A 404 -11.80 -2.07 17.24
CA ASN A 404 -11.89 -3.48 16.84
C ASN A 404 -13.25 -3.79 16.21
N TRP A 405 -13.32 -4.92 15.49
CA TRP A 405 -14.55 -5.41 14.88
C TRP A 405 -15.70 -5.52 15.90
N ALA A 406 -16.86 -5.04 15.56
CA ALA A 406 -18.08 -5.09 16.39
C ALA A 406 -19.00 -6.27 16.08
N PHE A 407 -18.57 -7.19 15.21
CA PHE A 407 -19.30 -8.39 14.75
C PHE A 407 -18.40 -9.62 14.72
#